data_1c577ca0c0bddb7df117d77e68cb681f
#
_entry.id   1c577ca0c0bddb7df117d77e68cb681f
#
_cell.length_a   1.000
_cell.length_b   1.000
_cell.length_c   1.000
_cell.angle_alpha   90.00
_cell.angle_beta   90.00
_cell.angle_gamma   90.00
#
_symmetry.space_group_name_H-M   'P 1'
#
loop_
_entity.id
_entity.type
_entity.pdbx_description
1 polymer ?
#
loop_
_entity_poly.entity_id
_entity_poly.type
_entity_poly.pdbx_seq_one_letter_code
_entity_poly.pdbx_strand_id
1 'polypeptide(L)'
;MIAVAAALVVAQSAFADDKLVDSVSVDVGAGENVQMVRFNAAKDWDTKWFQSNGTHLSGYWELSTGVWRENRANNVVGAERKLWDIGFTPVFRFQNDNKKGMYYEGGIGVHMLSKLYNNSDNRLSTHFQFGDHIATGYVFDNNWEVALKLQHFSNGGYKKPNSGVNFLELKAAYHF
;
A
#
# COMPACT_ATOMS: atom_id res chain seq x y z
N MET A 1 -17.33 -5.39 -10.67
CA MET A 1 -17.91 -4.57 -9.57
C MET A 1 -18.51 -5.39 -8.41
N ILE A 2 -18.95 -6.62 -8.60
CA ILE A 2 -19.61 -7.44 -7.54
C ILE A 2 -18.62 -8.06 -6.55
N ALA A 3 -17.38 -8.38 -6.95
CA ALA A 3 -16.38 -9.02 -6.08
C ALA A 3 -15.80 -8.10 -4.98
N VAL A 4 -15.71 -6.79 -5.23
CA VAL A 4 -15.20 -5.81 -4.24
C VAL A 4 -16.22 -5.56 -3.15
N ALA A 5 -17.51 -5.54 -3.47
CA ALA A 5 -18.60 -5.39 -2.51
C ALA A 5 -18.72 -6.63 -1.59
N ALA A 6 -18.47 -7.83 -2.11
CA ALA A 6 -18.53 -9.07 -1.35
C ALA A 6 -17.38 -9.19 -0.32
N ALA A 7 -16.18 -8.71 -0.64
CA ALA A 7 -15.05 -8.70 0.31
C ALA A 7 -15.28 -7.71 1.47
N LEU A 8 -15.94 -6.58 1.21
CA LEU A 8 -16.31 -5.59 2.23
C LEU A 8 -17.40 -6.11 3.18
N VAL A 9 -18.38 -6.89 2.67
CA VAL A 9 -19.48 -7.43 3.49
C VAL A 9 -19.02 -8.58 4.40
N VAL A 10 -18.08 -9.41 3.96
CA VAL A 10 -17.51 -10.49 4.78
C VAL A 10 -16.65 -9.95 5.92
N ALA A 11 -16.00 -8.80 5.73
CA ALA A 11 -15.23 -8.14 6.78
C ALA A 11 -16.12 -7.64 7.95
N GLN A 12 -17.36 -7.22 7.68
CA GLN A 12 -18.26 -6.70 8.73
C GLN A 12 -18.79 -7.76 9.70
N SER A 13 -18.93 -9.02 9.29
CA SER A 13 -19.54 -10.08 10.10
C SER A 13 -18.57 -10.85 10.98
N ALA A 14 -17.26 -10.73 10.79
CA ALA A 14 -16.23 -11.50 11.51
C ALA A 14 -15.63 -10.78 12.74
N PHE A 15 -16.00 -9.51 13.05
CA PHE A 15 -15.21 -8.64 13.93
C PHE A 15 -16.03 -7.90 15.00
N ALA A 16 -16.97 -8.59 15.66
CA ALA A 16 -17.93 -7.92 16.54
C ALA A 16 -17.40 -7.57 17.95
N ASP A 17 -16.26 -8.09 18.44
CA ASP A 17 -15.84 -7.79 19.83
C ASP A 17 -14.33 -7.51 20.06
N ASP A 18 -13.44 -7.86 19.10
CA ASP A 18 -12.04 -7.41 19.08
C ASP A 18 -11.64 -7.21 17.63
N LYS A 19 -11.77 -5.97 17.13
CA LYS A 19 -11.49 -5.65 15.73
C LYS A 19 -10.04 -6.00 15.38
N LEU A 20 -9.84 -7.09 14.66
CA LEU A 20 -8.53 -7.46 14.14
C LEU A 20 -7.98 -6.43 13.13
N VAL A 21 -8.89 -5.66 12.51
CA VAL A 21 -8.61 -4.69 11.45
C VAL A 21 -9.45 -3.44 11.68
N ASP A 22 -8.85 -2.27 11.58
CA ASP A 22 -9.53 -0.97 11.75
C ASP A 22 -9.90 -0.34 10.41
N SER A 23 -9.19 -0.70 9.34
CA SER A 23 -9.53 -0.26 7.97
C SER A 23 -9.09 -1.25 6.90
N VAL A 24 -9.74 -1.18 5.75
CA VAL A 24 -9.34 -1.90 4.53
C VAL A 24 -9.23 -0.93 3.37
N SER A 25 -8.33 -1.20 2.42
CA SER A 25 -8.18 -0.36 1.23
C SER A 25 -7.89 -1.16 -0.04
N VAL A 26 -8.14 -0.49 -1.16
CA VAL A 26 -7.70 -0.89 -2.49
C VAL A 26 -6.87 0.24 -3.05
N ASP A 27 -5.65 -0.10 -3.53
CA ASP A 27 -4.78 0.81 -4.23
C ASP A 27 -4.70 0.39 -5.70
N VAL A 28 -4.77 1.34 -6.61
CA VAL A 28 -4.50 1.14 -8.03
C VAL A 28 -3.31 2.02 -8.40
N GLY A 29 -2.29 1.43 -8.99
CA GLY A 29 -1.05 2.10 -9.26
C GLY A 29 -0.52 1.87 -10.67
N ALA A 30 0.24 2.85 -11.15
CA ALA A 30 0.97 2.77 -12.41
C ALA A 30 2.41 3.24 -12.22
N GLY A 31 3.32 2.52 -12.86
CA GLY A 31 4.73 2.85 -12.99
C GLY A 31 5.18 2.73 -14.44
N GLU A 32 6.49 2.74 -14.67
CA GLU A 32 7.03 2.60 -16.01
C GLU A 32 6.78 1.19 -16.58
N ASN A 33 5.87 1.10 -17.55
CA ASN A 33 5.43 -0.16 -18.17
C ASN A 33 4.93 -1.23 -17.18
N VAL A 34 4.40 -0.81 -16.03
CA VAL A 34 3.85 -1.69 -15.01
C VAL A 34 2.60 -1.07 -14.39
N GLN A 35 1.62 -1.90 -14.08
CA GLN A 35 0.40 -1.54 -13.36
C GLN A 35 0.26 -2.43 -12.14
N MET A 36 -0.43 -1.94 -11.12
CA MET A 36 -0.64 -2.69 -9.88
C MET A 36 -2.06 -2.47 -9.36
N VAL A 37 -2.61 -3.53 -8.80
CA VAL A 37 -3.77 -3.47 -7.90
C VAL A 37 -3.37 -4.16 -6.61
N ARG A 38 -3.61 -3.49 -5.46
CA ARG A 38 -3.26 -3.99 -4.13
C ARG A 38 -4.46 -3.88 -3.19
N PHE A 39 -4.60 -4.86 -2.31
CA PHE A 39 -5.54 -4.88 -1.21
C PHE A 39 -4.75 -4.78 0.09
N ASN A 40 -5.23 -3.95 1.02
CA ASN A 40 -4.59 -3.73 2.30
C ASN A 40 -5.60 -3.89 3.42
N ALA A 41 -5.09 -4.36 4.56
CA ALA A 41 -5.78 -4.39 5.84
C ALA A 41 -4.89 -3.71 6.88
N ALA A 42 -5.45 -2.79 7.66
CA ALA A 42 -4.67 -2.01 8.59
C ALA A 42 -5.21 -2.11 10.03
N LYS A 43 -4.27 -2.15 10.98
CA LYS A 43 -4.53 -2.10 12.43
C LYS A 43 -3.87 -0.87 13.01
N ASP A 44 -4.66 0.05 13.53
CA ASP A 44 -4.20 1.31 14.11
C ASP A 44 -3.36 1.08 15.38
N TRP A 45 -2.40 1.96 15.62
CA TRP A 45 -1.71 2.04 16.91
C TRP A 45 -2.51 2.86 17.89
N ASP A 46 -2.52 2.46 19.16
CA ASP A 46 -3.18 3.20 20.24
C ASP A 46 -2.37 4.43 20.71
N THR A 47 -1.15 4.58 20.20
CA THR A 47 -0.21 5.62 20.62
C THR A 47 -0.38 6.88 19.78
N LYS A 48 -0.36 8.04 20.45
CA LYS A 48 -0.33 9.37 19.84
C LYS A 48 0.90 10.12 20.31
N TRP A 49 1.71 10.61 19.39
CA TRP A 49 2.89 11.43 19.66
C TRP A 49 2.67 12.86 19.16
N PHE A 50 3.41 13.81 19.74
CA PHE A 50 3.46 15.21 19.31
C PHE A 50 2.08 15.85 19.18
N GLN A 51 1.20 15.58 20.17
CA GLN A 51 -0.14 16.17 20.20
C GLN A 51 -0.04 17.69 20.38
N SER A 52 -0.56 18.46 19.42
CA SER A 52 -0.59 19.92 19.45
C SER A 52 -1.65 20.44 18.48
N ASN A 53 -2.36 21.49 18.89
CA ASN A 53 -3.31 22.23 18.04
C ASN A 53 -4.36 21.35 17.33
N GLY A 54 -4.82 20.28 17.99
CA GLY A 54 -5.83 19.36 17.44
C GLY A 54 -5.29 18.36 16.40
N THR A 55 -3.95 18.19 16.36
CA THR A 55 -3.29 17.22 15.50
C THR A 55 -2.32 16.33 16.28
N HIS A 56 -1.97 15.17 15.73
CA HIS A 56 -0.99 14.26 16.31
C HIS A 56 -0.31 13.42 15.25
N LEU A 57 0.83 12.85 15.60
CA LEU A 57 1.45 11.74 14.89
C LEU A 57 0.98 10.43 15.51
N SER A 58 0.56 9.48 14.71
CA SER A 58 0.26 8.11 15.09
C SER A 58 0.66 7.18 13.94
N GLY A 59 0.03 6.03 13.81
CA GLY A 59 0.27 5.13 12.69
C GLY A 59 -0.55 3.87 12.79
N TYR A 60 -0.19 2.92 11.93
CA TYR A 60 -0.85 1.64 11.85
C TYR A 60 0.10 0.57 11.25
N TRP A 61 -0.23 -0.68 11.51
CA TRP A 61 0.35 -1.82 10.83
C TRP A 61 -0.48 -2.12 9.59
N GLU A 62 0.15 -2.22 8.43
CA GLU A 62 -0.51 -2.57 7.17
C GLU A 62 -0.03 -3.93 6.68
N LEU A 63 -0.97 -4.86 6.46
CA LEU A 63 -0.76 -6.09 5.72
C LEU A 63 -1.32 -5.90 4.31
N SER A 64 -0.53 -6.19 3.29
CA SER A 64 -0.91 -5.96 1.90
C SER A 64 -0.69 -7.17 1.03
N THR A 65 -1.50 -7.30 -0.03
CA THR A 65 -1.27 -8.22 -1.14
C THR A 65 -1.65 -7.58 -2.46
N GLY A 66 -0.82 -7.73 -3.48
CA GLY A 66 -1.01 -7.07 -4.76
C GLY A 66 -0.69 -7.96 -5.96
N VAL A 67 -1.23 -7.56 -7.10
CA VAL A 67 -0.90 -8.13 -8.40
C VAL A 67 -0.32 -7.03 -9.28
N TRP A 68 0.87 -7.27 -9.80
CA TRP A 68 1.54 -6.39 -10.75
C TRP A 68 1.45 -6.99 -12.15
N ARG A 69 1.16 -6.15 -13.14
CA ARG A 69 1.18 -6.50 -14.57
C ARG A 69 2.31 -5.76 -15.23
N GLU A 70 3.35 -6.49 -15.63
CA GLU A 70 4.45 -6.00 -16.43
C GLU A 70 4.03 -5.99 -17.91
N ASN A 71 4.28 -4.90 -18.63
CA ASN A 71 3.90 -4.73 -20.05
C ASN A 71 5.09 -4.86 -21.01
N ARG A 72 6.31 -5.01 -20.50
CA ARG A 72 7.56 -5.24 -21.23
C ARG A 72 8.44 -6.27 -20.52
N ALA A 73 7.84 -7.41 -20.16
CA ALA A 73 8.55 -8.46 -19.44
C ALA A 73 9.80 -8.91 -20.20
N ASN A 74 10.93 -9.04 -19.46
CA ASN A 74 12.25 -9.34 -20.01
C ASN A 74 12.70 -8.36 -21.10
N ASN A 75 12.28 -7.10 -21.01
CA ASN A 75 12.55 -6.02 -21.95
C ASN A 75 12.02 -6.26 -23.39
N VAL A 76 11.04 -7.16 -23.55
CA VAL A 76 10.41 -7.46 -24.84
C VAL A 76 9.13 -6.65 -25.00
N VAL A 77 9.01 -5.85 -26.07
CA VAL A 77 7.83 -5.04 -26.35
C VAL A 77 6.61 -5.94 -26.53
N GLY A 78 5.53 -5.64 -25.79
CA GLY A 78 4.27 -6.39 -25.83
C GLY A 78 4.29 -7.71 -25.05
N ALA A 79 5.40 -8.10 -24.45
CA ALA A 79 5.43 -9.26 -23.56
C ALA A 79 4.84 -8.89 -22.18
N GLU A 80 3.74 -9.53 -21.85
CA GLU A 80 3.07 -9.35 -20.57
C GLU A 80 3.44 -10.44 -19.57
N ARG A 81 3.59 -10.06 -18.32
CA ARG A 81 3.78 -11.00 -17.23
C ARG A 81 3.10 -10.47 -15.98
N LYS A 82 2.55 -11.39 -15.19
CA LYS A 82 1.99 -11.06 -13.87
C LYS A 82 2.87 -11.66 -12.78
N LEU A 83 3.02 -10.89 -11.72
CA LEU A 83 3.56 -11.32 -10.44
C LEU A 83 2.64 -10.80 -9.32
N TRP A 84 2.71 -11.42 -8.16
CA TRP A 84 2.04 -10.93 -6.96
C TRP A 84 3.07 -10.66 -5.87
N ASP A 85 2.69 -9.78 -4.94
CA ASP A 85 3.45 -9.50 -3.73
C ASP A 85 2.57 -9.65 -2.50
N ILE A 86 3.23 -9.93 -1.38
CA ILE A 86 2.69 -9.79 -0.04
C ILE A 86 3.64 -8.89 0.75
N GLY A 87 3.08 -7.97 1.54
CA GLY A 87 3.86 -7.00 2.29
C GLY A 87 3.34 -6.75 3.69
N PHE A 88 4.25 -6.30 4.56
CA PHE A 88 3.94 -5.83 5.91
C PHE A 88 4.70 -4.51 6.15
N THR A 89 3.94 -3.45 6.48
CA THR A 89 4.46 -2.09 6.56
C THR A 89 3.97 -1.38 7.82
N PRO A 90 4.86 -0.93 8.71
CA PRO A 90 4.57 0.12 9.67
C PRO A 90 4.42 1.46 8.93
N VAL A 91 3.29 2.12 9.14
CA VAL A 91 2.98 3.42 8.53
C VAL A 91 2.80 4.46 9.63
N PHE A 92 3.52 5.56 9.51
CA PHE A 92 3.36 6.74 10.37
C PHE A 92 2.45 7.74 9.68
N ARG A 93 1.45 8.24 10.41
CA ARG A 93 0.45 9.18 9.89
C ARG A 93 0.31 10.39 10.81
N PHE A 94 0.51 11.57 10.23
CA PHE A 94 0.19 12.84 10.86
C PHE A 94 -1.22 13.26 10.44
N GLN A 95 -2.10 13.47 11.42
CA GLN A 95 -3.54 13.65 11.19
C GLN A 95 -4.19 14.47 12.30
N ASN A 96 -5.45 14.87 12.09
CA ASN A 96 -6.29 15.50 13.11
C ASN A 96 -6.64 14.50 14.23
N ASP A 97 -6.94 15.02 15.44
CA ASP A 97 -7.27 14.20 16.61
C ASP A 97 -8.52 13.35 16.44
N ASN A 98 -9.48 13.81 15.61
CA ASN A 98 -10.69 13.07 15.26
C ASN A 98 -10.49 12.10 14.08
N LYS A 99 -9.25 11.97 13.55
CA LYS A 99 -8.87 11.15 12.39
C LYS A 99 -9.62 11.52 11.10
N LYS A 100 -10.22 12.73 11.00
CA LYS A 100 -10.93 13.21 9.81
C LYS A 100 -10.17 14.35 9.13
N GLY A 101 -10.44 14.55 7.83
CA GLY A 101 -9.79 15.60 7.06
C GLY A 101 -8.48 15.16 6.44
N MET A 102 -7.64 16.14 6.12
CA MET A 102 -6.34 15.91 5.49
C MET A 102 -5.36 15.22 6.43
N TYR A 103 -4.52 14.36 5.85
CA TYR A 103 -3.40 13.73 6.53
C TYR A 103 -2.18 13.58 5.61
N TYR A 104 -1.04 13.34 6.24
CA TYR A 104 0.22 12.96 5.57
C TYR A 104 0.75 11.69 6.22
N GLU A 105 1.27 10.79 5.39
CA GLU A 105 1.82 9.53 5.90
C GLU A 105 3.07 9.09 5.16
N GLY A 106 3.83 8.23 5.81
CA GLY A 106 4.97 7.56 5.22
C GLY A 106 5.26 6.24 5.94
N GLY A 107 5.74 5.27 5.19
CA GLY A 107 6.05 3.95 5.72
C GLY A 107 7.21 3.30 4.98
N ILE A 108 7.88 2.38 5.65
CA ILE A 108 8.88 1.49 5.06
C ILE A 108 8.55 0.08 5.53
N GLY A 109 8.21 -0.80 4.58
CA GLY A 109 7.82 -2.17 4.85
C GLY A 109 8.70 -3.19 4.16
N VAL A 110 8.39 -4.44 4.42
CA VAL A 110 9.01 -5.60 3.79
C VAL A 110 8.00 -6.28 2.88
N HIS A 111 8.45 -6.66 1.69
CA HIS A 111 7.62 -7.27 0.66
C HIS A 111 8.30 -8.51 0.08
N MET A 112 7.49 -9.47 -0.32
CA MET A 112 7.93 -10.68 -0.99
C MET A 112 7.23 -10.81 -2.33
N LEU A 113 8.01 -10.78 -3.42
CA LEU A 113 7.52 -10.94 -4.79
C LEU A 113 7.49 -12.42 -5.18
N SER A 114 6.45 -12.85 -5.87
CA SER A 114 6.33 -14.23 -6.38
C SER A 114 7.32 -14.55 -7.50
N LYS A 115 7.84 -13.53 -8.19
CA LYS A 115 8.83 -13.63 -9.28
C LYS A 115 9.83 -12.49 -9.17
N LEU A 116 11.04 -12.70 -9.69
CA LEU A 116 12.00 -11.61 -9.87
C LEU A 116 11.45 -10.62 -10.91
N TYR A 117 11.42 -9.34 -10.54
CA TYR A 117 10.98 -8.29 -11.47
C TYR A 117 12.04 -8.04 -12.54
N ASN A 118 11.61 -8.04 -13.81
CA ASN A 118 12.45 -7.74 -14.96
C ASN A 118 11.57 -7.17 -16.08
N ASN A 119 11.49 -5.86 -16.18
CA ASN A 119 10.55 -5.15 -17.03
C ASN A 119 11.13 -3.81 -17.47
N SER A 120 11.18 -3.54 -18.77
CA SER A 120 11.63 -2.26 -19.34
C SER A 120 13.00 -1.78 -18.80
N ASP A 121 14.02 -2.67 -18.84
CA ASP A 121 15.37 -2.45 -18.30
C ASP A 121 15.47 -2.31 -16.77
N ASN A 122 14.34 -2.18 -16.06
CA ASN A 122 14.30 -2.20 -14.60
C ASN A 122 14.29 -3.64 -14.09
N ARG A 123 15.22 -3.94 -13.17
CA ARG A 123 15.41 -5.30 -12.65
C ARG A 123 15.58 -5.26 -11.13
N LEU A 124 14.87 -6.17 -10.46
CA LEU A 124 15.06 -6.49 -9.05
C LEU A 124 15.60 -7.92 -8.94
N SER A 125 16.74 -8.10 -8.28
CA SER A 125 17.48 -9.36 -8.27
C SER A 125 17.12 -10.28 -7.10
N THR A 126 16.15 -9.88 -6.26
CA THR A 126 15.67 -10.65 -5.10
C THR A 126 14.14 -10.70 -5.11
N HIS A 127 13.57 -11.74 -4.51
CA HIS A 127 12.15 -11.79 -4.19
C HIS A 127 11.79 -10.84 -3.05
N PHE A 128 12.68 -10.72 -2.06
CA PHE A 128 12.56 -9.79 -0.96
C PHE A 128 12.84 -8.37 -1.44
N GLN A 129 11.96 -7.43 -1.09
CA GLN A 129 12.09 -6.00 -1.36
C GLN A 129 11.72 -5.20 -0.11
N PHE A 130 12.33 -4.06 0.07
CA PHE A 130 11.77 -2.98 0.85
C PHE A 130 10.74 -2.25 -0.02
N GLY A 131 9.58 -1.89 0.58
CA GLY A 131 8.59 -1.02 -0.02
C GLY A 131 8.44 0.20 0.85
N ASP A 132 8.89 1.34 0.36
CA ASP A 132 8.75 2.61 1.06
C ASP A 132 7.77 3.53 0.31
N HIS A 133 6.99 4.30 1.06
CA HIS A 133 6.04 5.22 0.48
C HIS A 133 5.87 6.51 1.27
N ILE A 134 5.39 7.52 0.57
CA ILE A 134 4.80 8.72 1.14
C ILE A 134 3.42 8.92 0.51
N ALA A 135 2.48 9.43 1.29
CA ALA A 135 1.15 9.72 0.79
C ALA A 135 0.53 10.94 1.46
N THR A 136 -0.46 11.50 0.80
CA THR A 136 -1.40 12.45 1.37
C THR A 136 -2.80 12.06 0.97
N GLY A 137 -3.76 12.26 1.87
CA GLY A 137 -5.13 11.87 1.63
C GLY A 137 -6.12 12.64 2.48
N TYR A 138 -7.36 12.28 2.34
CA TYR A 138 -8.48 12.87 3.05
C TYR A 138 -9.43 11.78 3.55
N VAL A 139 -9.74 11.82 4.85
CA VAL A 139 -10.74 10.96 5.48
C VAL A 139 -12.03 11.76 5.64
N PHE A 140 -13.09 11.30 4.98
CA PHE A 140 -14.43 11.92 5.03
C PHE A 140 -15.16 11.56 6.33
N ASP A 141 -16.19 12.33 6.67
CA ASP A 141 -17.00 12.09 7.88
C ASP A 141 -17.73 10.73 7.85
N ASN A 142 -18.02 10.21 6.65
CA ASN A 142 -18.64 8.91 6.44
C ASN A 142 -17.66 7.72 6.46
N ASN A 143 -16.45 7.92 6.98
CA ASN A 143 -15.37 6.92 7.12
C ASN A 143 -14.72 6.43 5.84
N TRP A 144 -15.07 6.97 4.68
CA TRP A 144 -14.31 6.75 3.46
C TRP A 144 -13.02 7.59 3.46
N GLU A 145 -12.01 7.08 2.80
CA GLU A 145 -10.72 7.74 2.62
C GLU A 145 -10.30 7.66 1.16
N VAL A 146 -9.70 8.74 0.65
CA VAL A 146 -8.99 8.75 -0.64
C VAL A 146 -7.61 9.31 -0.45
N ALA A 147 -6.61 8.75 -1.15
CA ALA A 147 -5.24 9.22 -1.07
C ALA A 147 -4.50 9.11 -2.40
N LEU A 148 -3.47 9.94 -2.52
CA LEU A 148 -2.43 9.83 -3.53
C LEU A 148 -1.15 9.37 -2.84
N LYS A 149 -0.53 8.29 -3.35
CA LYS A 149 0.64 7.65 -2.77
C LYS A 149 1.74 7.48 -3.83
N LEU A 150 2.96 7.79 -3.46
CA LEU A 150 4.18 7.46 -4.19
C LEU A 150 4.85 6.29 -3.49
N GLN A 151 4.98 5.17 -4.18
CA GLN A 151 5.54 3.92 -3.66
C GLN A 151 6.81 3.56 -4.41
N HIS A 152 7.85 3.21 -3.68
CA HIS A 152 9.11 2.70 -4.21
C HIS A 152 9.36 1.28 -3.72
N PHE A 153 9.92 0.43 -4.60
CA PHE A 153 10.39 -0.92 -4.25
C PHE A 153 11.85 -1.09 -4.64
N SER A 154 12.65 -1.58 -3.72
CA SER A 154 14.04 -1.97 -3.97
C SER A 154 14.53 -2.96 -2.92
N ASN A 155 15.62 -3.66 -3.20
CA ASN A 155 16.26 -4.52 -2.19
C ASN A 155 17.30 -3.80 -1.32
N GLY A 156 17.27 -2.44 -1.28
CA GLY A 156 18.24 -1.65 -0.50
C GLY A 156 19.68 -1.74 -1.01
N GLY A 157 19.90 -2.24 -2.23
CA GLY A 157 21.24 -2.45 -2.77
C GLY A 157 21.93 -3.73 -2.30
N TYR A 158 21.22 -4.56 -1.53
CA TYR A 158 21.74 -5.84 -1.01
C TYR A 158 22.26 -6.75 -2.12
N LYS A 159 21.59 -6.78 -3.28
CA LYS A 159 21.99 -7.55 -4.46
C LYS A 159 21.72 -6.75 -5.74
N LYS A 160 22.70 -6.75 -6.66
CA LYS A 160 22.56 -6.14 -8.00
C LYS A 160 22.10 -7.18 -9.02
N PRO A 161 21.35 -6.79 -10.09
CA PRO A 161 20.80 -5.45 -10.36
C PRO A 161 19.67 -5.07 -9.39
N ASN A 162 19.57 -3.77 -9.07
CA ASN A 162 18.53 -3.19 -8.23
C ASN A 162 18.20 -1.79 -8.76
N SER A 163 17.44 -1.72 -9.85
CA SER A 163 17.07 -0.44 -10.49
C SER A 163 16.00 0.30 -9.71
N GLY A 164 15.27 -0.40 -8.83
CA GLY A 164 14.08 0.11 -8.18
C GLY A 164 12.85 0.11 -9.11
N VAL A 165 11.68 0.16 -8.51
CA VAL A 165 10.40 0.29 -9.21
C VAL A 165 9.54 1.30 -8.47
N ASN A 166 9.03 2.30 -9.18
CA ASN A 166 8.19 3.34 -8.62
C ASN A 166 6.77 3.24 -9.15
N PHE A 167 5.80 3.52 -8.28
CA PHE A 167 4.39 3.63 -8.61
C PHE A 167 3.83 4.96 -8.12
N LEU A 168 2.96 5.55 -8.92
CA LEU A 168 1.97 6.51 -8.47
C LEU A 168 0.67 5.75 -8.26
N GLU A 169 0.09 5.84 -7.07
CA GLU A 169 -1.08 5.06 -6.65
C GLU A 169 -2.22 5.97 -6.20
N LEU A 170 -3.44 5.56 -6.52
CA LEU A 170 -4.66 6.07 -5.92
C LEU A 170 -5.18 5.01 -4.95
N LYS A 171 -5.42 5.43 -3.70
CA LYS A 171 -5.97 4.61 -2.62
C LYS A 171 -7.42 5.00 -2.36
N ALA A 172 -8.28 4.01 -2.19
CA ALA A 172 -9.60 4.14 -1.59
C ALA A 172 -9.69 3.21 -0.39
N ALA A 173 -10.05 3.75 0.79
CA ALA A 173 -10.14 2.98 2.03
C ALA A 173 -11.48 3.22 2.74
N TYR A 174 -11.82 2.29 3.64
CA TYR A 174 -12.95 2.41 4.56
C TYR A 174 -12.49 2.05 5.98
N HIS A 175 -12.82 2.92 6.93
CA HIS A 175 -12.55 2.76 8.36
C HIS A 175 -13.80 2.25 9.07
N PHE A 176 -13.66 1.23 9.92
CA PHE A 176 -14.76 0.58 10.64
C PHE A 176 -15.10 1.28 11.96
#